data_4d20fcf36072e597f9fa40fd5b0abd67
#
_entry.id   4d20fcf36072e597f9fa40fd5b0abd67
#
_cell.length_a   1.000
_cell.length_b   1.000
_cell.length_c   1.000
_cell.angle_alpha   90.00
_cell.angle_beta   90.00
_cell.angle_gamma   90.00
#
_symmetry.space_group_name_H-M   'P 1'
#
loop_
_entity.id
_entity.type
_entity.pdbx_description
1 polymer ?
#
loop_
_entity_poly.entity_id
_entity_poly.type
_entity_poly.pdbx_seq_one_letter_code
_entity_poly.pdbx_strand_id
1 'polypeptide(L)'
;MIRNIFIMFILDESEIYYMSDIRKLLEQDRLEFEADQKIKNLDNIVQALRNGRLSIFAGAGLSASSGYVNWKQLIKPMSDYLGLNINTDLTMIAQYYENECTREGLNRAILNEFSKVPTKNDNMEILASLPIDTYWTTNYDSIIEDTLLRNGKTVDVIYEQIQYKNYTPGRDAVVYKMHGEYFSNV
;
A
#
# COMPACT_ATOMS: atom_id res chain seq x y z
N MET A 1 22.12 -14.19 17.90
CA MET A 1 23.57 -13.88 17.86
C MET A 1 24.27 -15.07 17.21
N ILE A 2 24.35 -15.08 15.87
CA ILE A 2 25.00 -16.15 15.10
C ILE A 2 26.44 -15.71 14.88
N ARG A 3 27.37 -16.41 15.51
CA ARG A 3 28.81 -16.21 15.33
C ARG A 3 29.18 -16.66 13.93
N ASN A 4 29.65 -15.73 13.10
CA ASN A 4 30.37 -16.05 11.86
C ASN A 4 31.66 -16.73 12.24
N ILE A 5 31.73 -18.04 12.06
CA ILE A 5 32.99 -18.79 12.12
C ILE A 5 33.60 -18.66 10.72
N PHE A 6 34.59 -17.78 10.58
CA PHE A 6 35.46 -17.76 9.40
C PHE A 6 36.47 -18.91 9.57
N ILE A 7 36.24 -20.04 8.91
CA ILE A 7 37.25 -21.07 8.74
C ILE A 7 37.90 -20.80 7.38
N MET A 8 39.11 -20.28 7.40
CA MET A 8 39.91 -20.10 6.18
C MET A 8 40.62 -21.43 5.91
N PHE A 9 40.04 -22.26 5.03
CA PHE A 9 40.75 -23.40 4.47
C PHE A 9 41.43 -22.94 3.19
N ILE A 10 42.70 -23.33 3.02
CA ILE A 10 43.38 -23.32 1.72
C ILE A 10 42.86 -24.56 1.03
N LEU A 11 41.83 -24.39 0.22
CA LEU A 11 41.20 -25.44 -0.59
C LEU A 11 42.01 -25.63 -1.86
N ASP A 12 42.23 -26.88 -2.30
CA ASP A 12 42.72 -27.15 -3.63
C ASP A 12 41.60 -26.97 -4.71
N GLU A 13 41.94 -27.00 -5.98
CA GLU A 13 40.97 -26.75 -7.06
C GLU A 13 39.79 -27.74 -7.06
N SER A 14 39.98 -28.97 -6.57
CA SER A 14 38.92 -29.99 -6.49
C SER A 14 37.92 -29.69 -5.37
N GLU A 15 38.39 -29.17 -4.24
CA GLU A 15 37.56 -28.77 -3.10
C GLU A 15 36.76 -27.53 -3.42
N ILE A 16 37.31 -26.59 -4.22
CA ILE A 16 36.60 -25.41 -4.71
C ILE A 16 35.43 -25.81 -5.61
N TYR A 17 35.62 -26.82 -6.44
CA TYR A 17 34.56 -27.33 -7.33
C TYR A 17 33.41 -27.97 -6.51
N TYR A 18 33.74 -28.75 -5.49
CA TYR A 18 32.79 -29.39 -4.60
C TYR A 18 31.96 -28.36 -3.79
N MET A 19 32.62 -27.31 -3.34
CA MET A 19 31.95 -26.22 -2.61
C MET A 19 30.98 -25.43 -3.51
N SER A 20 31.27 -25.30 -4.83
CA SER A 20 30.37 -24.64 -5.76
C SER A 20 29.06 -25.44 -5.96
N ASP A 21 29.18 -26.77 -6.02
CA ASP A 21 28.01 -27.65 -6.17
C ASP A 21 27.15 -27.72 -4.92
N ILE A 22 27.78 -27.79 -3.74
CA ILE A 22 27.05 -27.68 -2.45
C ILE A 22 26.31 -26.33 -2.37
N ARG A 23 26.93 -25.24 -2.79
CA ARG A 23 26.28 -23.91 -2.79
C ARG A 23 25.06 -23.88 -3.70
N LYS A 24 25.14 -24.48 -4.88
CA LYS A 24 24.00 -24.59 -5.84
C LYS A 24 22.87 -25.43 -5.25
N LEU A 25 23.18 -26.57 -4.62
CA LEU A 25 22.18 -27.42 -3.97
C LEU A 25 21.48 -26.68 -2.83
N LEU A 26 22.22 -25.98 -1.96
CA LEU A 26 21.63 -25.18 -0.87
C LEU A 26 20.78 -24.02 -1.39
N GLU A 27 21.15 -23.43 -2.52
CA GLU A 27 20.34 -22.37 -3.15
C GLU A 27 19.05 -22.94 -3.77
N GLN A 28 19.11 -24.12 -4.37
CA GLN A 28 17.94 -24.81 -4.89
C GLN A 28 16.97 -25.21 -3.77
N ASP A 29 17.46 -25.83 -2.68
CA ASP A 29 16.66 -26.18 -1.51
C ASP A 29 15.97 -24.94 -0.90
N ARG A 30 16.70 -23.80 -0.85
CA ARG A 30 16.12 -22.54 -0.38
C ARG A 30 15.01 -22.03 -1.28
N LEU A 31 15.18 -22.09 -2.61
CA LEU A 31 14.16 -21.67 -3.57
C LEU A 31 12.93 -22.57 -3.51
N GLU A 32 13.10 -23.87 -3.35
CA GLU A 32 11.99 -24.82 -3.17
C GLU A 32 11.23 -24.53 -1.86
N PHE A 33 11.94 -24.32 -0.76
CA PHE A 33 11.32 -23.93 0.53
C PHE A 33 10.55 -22.61 0.42
N GLU A 34 11.12 -21.58 -0.24
CA GLU A 34 10.44 -20.31 -0.46
C GLU A 34 9.19 -20.47 -1.34
N ALA A 35 9.24 -21.34 -2.36
CA ALA A 35 8.10 -21.65 -3.20
C ALA A 35 6.98 -22.35 -2.42
N ASP A 36 7.29 -23.33 -1.59
CA ASP A 36 6.35 -24.04 -0.74
C ASP A 36 5.68 -23.11 0.28
N GLN A 37 6.46 -22.19 0.88
CA GLN A 37 5.93 -21.17 1.78
C GLN A 37 4.97 -20.21 1.07
N LYS A 38 5.28 -19.81 -0.18
CA LYS A 38 4.38 -18.97 -0.99
C LYS A 38 3.06 -19.67 -1.30
N ILE A 39 3.12 -20.96 -1.68
CA ILE A 39 1.92 -21.77 -1.95
C ILE A 39 1.07 -21.87 -0.69
N LYS A 40 1.66 -22.21 0.45
CA LYS A 40 0.96 -22.30 1.73
C LYS A 40 0.32 -20.97 2.15
N ASN A 41 1.03 -19.85 1.94
CA ASN A 41 0.49 -18.53 2.22
C ASN A 41 -0.70 -18.19 1.30
N LEU A 42 -0.61 -18.54 0.02
CA LEU A 42 -1.71 -18.37 -0.94
C LEU A 42 -2.93 -19.19 -0.54
N ASP A 43 -2.76 -20.45 -0.14
CA ASP A 43 -3.85 -21.30 0.35
C ASP A 43 -4.52 -20.68 1.58
N ASN A 44 -3.76 -20.12 2.52
CA ASN A 44 -4.29 -19.43 3.69
C ASN A 44 -5.13 -18.21 3.29
N ILE A 45 -4.65 -17.41 2.32
CA ILE A 45 -5.39 -16.25 1.79
C ILE A 45 -6.69 -16.71 1.12
N VAL A 46 -6.65 -17.75 0.28
CA VAL A 46 -7.84 -18.31 -0.37
C VAL A 46 -8.84 -18.83 0.65
N GLN A 47 -8.39 -19.51 1.70
CA GLN A 47 -9.28 -19.97 2.78
C GLN A 47 -9.88 -18.80 3.58
N ALA A 48 -9.10 -17.77 3.86
CA ALA A 48 -9.61 -16.57 4.53
C ALA A 48 -10.68 -15.86 3.67
N LEU A 49 -10.44 -15.75 2.35
CA LEU A 49 -11.37 -15.18 1.39
C LEU A 49 -12.70 -15.98 1.36
N ARG A 50 -12.61 -17.30 1.22
CA ARG A 50 -13.80 -18.20 1.20
C ARG A 50 -14.63 -18.14 2.48
N ASN A 51 -13.97 -17.85 3.60
CA ASN A 51 -14.61 -17.76 4.91
C ASN A 51 -15.07 -16.32 5.26
N GLY A 52 -14.99 -15.35 4.33
CA GLY A 52 -15.34 -13.94 4.58
C GLY A 52 -14.50 -13.29 5.68
N ARG A 53 -13.22 -13.69 5.83
CA ARG A 53 -12.31 -13.20 6.86
C ARG A 53 -11.10 -12.47 6.28
N LEU A 54 -11.14 -12.13 4.99
CA LEU A 54 -10.09 -11.37 4.34
C LEU A 54 -10.49 -9.89 4.29
N SER A 55 -9.62 -9.04 4.78
CA SER A 55 -9.72 -7.58 4.64
C SER A 55 -8.49 -7.07 3.90
N ILE A 56 -8.65 -5.96 3.20
CA ILE A 56 -7.55 -5.30 2.48
C ILE A 56 -7.08 -4.08 3.28
N PHE A 57 -5.77 -3.94 3.44
CA PHE A 57 -5.14 -2.68 3.85
C PHE A 57 -4.35 -2.14 2.68
N ALA A 58 -4.83 -1.03 2.11
CA ALA A 58 -4.27 -0.42 0.90
C ALA A 58 -3.52 0.88 1.23
N GLY A 59 -2.31 1.01 0.70
CA GLY A 59 -1.53 2.24 0.74
C GLY A 59 -1.33 2.82 -0.66
N ALA A 60 -0.55 3.90 -0.76
CA ALA A 60 -0.29 4.63 -2.00
C ALA A 60 0.23 3.77 -3.17
N GLY A 61 0.84 2.61 -2.88
CA GLY A 61 1.28 1.67 -3.91
C GLY A 61 0.14 1.12 -4.76
N LEU A 62 -1.07 0.95 -4.21
CA LEU A 62 -2.23 0.53 -4.99
C LEU A 62 -2.68 1.61 -5.97
N SER A 63 -2.60 2.87 -5.58
CA SER A 63 -3.05 4.02 -6.39
C SER A 63 -1.99 4.51 -7.39
N ALA A 64 -0.74 4.10 -7.24
CA ALA A 64 0.37 4.55 -8.08
C ALA A 64 0.16 4.22 -9.57
N SER A 65 -0.37 3.02 -9.89
CA SER A 65 -0.69 2.62 -11.26
C SER A 65 -1.84 3.41 -11.89
N SER A 66 -2.61 4.13 -11.09
CA SER A 66 -3.67 5.05 -11.54
C SER A 66 -3.18 6.48 -11.77
N GLY A 67 -1.88 6.73 -11.58
CA GLY A 67 -1.27 8.05 -11.78
C GLY A 67 -1.28 8.95 -10.54
N TYR A 68 -1.71 8.44 -9.38
CA TYR A 68 -1.63 9.19 -8.14
C TYR A 68 -0.23 9.16 -7.54
N VAL A 69 0.11 10.26 -6.89
CA VAL A 69 1.42 10.47 -6.29
C VAL A 69 1.54 9.78 -4.92
N ASN A 70 2.73 9.32 -4.58
CA ASN A 70 3.03 8.89 -3.24
C ASN A 70 3.29 10.10 -2.31
N TRP A 71 3.42 9.84 -1.00
CA TRP A 71 3.62 10.89 0.00
C TRP A 71 4.83 11.79 -0.29
N LYS A 72 5.95 11.22 -0.71
CA LYS A 72 7.15 12.01 -1.05
C LYS A 72 6.93 12.89 -2.28
N GLN A 73 6.23 12.38 -3.28
CA GLN A 73 5.91 13.14 -4.49
C GLN A 73 4.90 14.26 -4.19
N LEU A 74 3.93 14.02 -3.31
CA LEU A 74 2.96 15.02 -2.85
C LEU A 74 3.64 16.20 -2.13
N ILE A 75 4.62 15.89 -1.26
CA ILE A 75 5.33 16.92 -0.47
C ILE A 75 6.41 17.63 -1.26
N LYS A 76 6.90 17.07 -2.37
CA LYS A 76 7.99 17.64 -3.17
C LYS A 76 7.75 19.11 -3.58
N PRO A 77 6.60 19.53 -4.13
CA PRO A 77 6.34 20.94 -4.45
C PRO A 77 6.37 21.85 -3.22
N MET A 78 5.92 21.37 -2.06
CA MET A 78 5.94 22.12 -0.80
C MET A 78 7.37 22.31 -0.30
N SER A 79 8.20 21.26 -0.39
CA SER A 79 9.63 21.31 -0.09
C SER A 79 10.36 22.32 -0.97
N ASP A 80 10.07 22.33 -2.27
CA ASP A 80 10.68 23.26 -3.22
C ASP A 80 10.26 24.70 -2.94
N TYR A 81 8.98 24.94 -2.63
CA TYR A 81 8.48 26.26 -2.24
C TYR A 81 9.18 26.82 -1.00
N LEU A 82 9.40 25.98 0.01
CA LEU A 82 10.06 26.35 1.26
C LEU A 82 11.60 26.38 1.15
N GLY A 83 12.19 25.96 0.03
CA GLY A 83 13.63 25.80 -0.12
C GLY A 83 14.25 24.72 0.78
N LEU A 84 13.45 23.73 1.20
CA LEU A 84 13.88 22.67 2.09
C LEU A 84 14.32 21.42 1.31
N ASN A 85 15.15 20.58 1.95
CA ASN A 85 15.55 19.30 1.38
C ASN A 85 14.43 18.27 1.55
N ILE A 86 14.01 17.64 0.45
CA ILE A 86 12.97 16.58 0.44
C ILE A 86 13.35 15.33 1.26
N ASN A 87 14.59 15.16 1.67
CA ASN A 87 15.03 14.11 2.57
C ASN A 87 14.90 14.48 4.07
N THR A 88 14.44 15.69 4.37
CA THR A 88 13.97 16.07 5.70
C THR A 88 12.68 15.30 6.00
N ASP A 89 12.27 15.24 7.27
CA ASP A 89 10.97 14.65 7.67
C ASP A 89 9.83 15.31 6.88
N LEU A 90 9.10 14.49 6.11
CA LEU A 90 8.04 14.94 5.22
C LEU A 90 6.87 15.58 6.00
N THR A 91 6.61 15.11 7.21
CA THR A 91 5.57 15.66 8.09
C THR A 91 5.96 17.08 8.54
N MET A 92 7.24 17.29 8.87
CA MET A 92 7.75 18.64 9.19
C MET A 92 7.62 19.59 8.00
N ILE A 93 7.94 19.13 6.79
CA ILE A 93 7.79 19.97 5.57
C ILE A 93 6.32 20.37 5.40
N ALA A 94 5.39 19.43 5.55
CA ALA A 94 3.96 19.71 5.46
C ALA A 94 3.52 20.72 6.54
N GLN A 95 4.01 20.59 7.77
CA GLN A 95 3.72 21.53 8.86
C GLN A 95 4.28 22.92 8.60
N TYR A 96 5.52 23.03 8.09
CA TYR A 96 6.10 24.34 7.72
C TYR A 96 5.32 24.98 6.57
N TYR A 97 4.89 24.18 5.59
CA TYR A 97 4.06 24.68 4.50
C TYR A 97 2.69 25.16 5.00
N GLU A 98 2.05 24.43 5.93
CA GLU A 98 0.81 24.86 6.57
C GLU A 98 0.98 26.16 7.36
N ASN A 99 2.09 26.33 8.08
CA ASN A 99 2.38 27.56 8.83
C ASN A 99 2.57 28.77 7.91
N GLU A 100 3.16 28.58 6.72
CA GLU A 100 3.42 29.65 5.75
C GLU A 100 2.19 29.94 4.86
N CYS A 101 1.51 28.90 4.38
CA CYS A 101 0.45 28.98 3.39
C CYS A 101 -0.96 28.74 3.95
N THR A 102 -1.09 28.61 5.28
CA THR A 102 -2.31 28.26 6.00
C THR A 102 -2.78 26.81 5.76
N ARG A 103 -3.68 26.32 6.63
CA ARG A 103 -4.33 24.99 6.47
C ARG A 103 -5.07 24.88 5.14
N GLU A 104 -5.73 25.95 4.72
CA GLU A 104 -6.46 25.99 3.45
C GLU A 104 -5.52 25.89 2.25
N GLY A 105 -4.34 26.53 2.29
CA GLY A 105 -3.32 26.40 1.27
C GLY A 105 -2.78 24.98 1.15
N LEU A 106 -2.50 24.31 2.27
CA LEU A 106 -2.09 22.90 2.29
C LEU A 106 -3.19 22.02 1.70
N ASN A 107 -4.42 22.21 2.13
CA ASN A 107 -5.58 21.48 1.64
C ASN A 107 -5.73 21.63 0.13
N ARG A 108 -5.62 22.82 -0.42
CA ARG A 108 -5.70 23.08 -1.86
C ARG A 108 -4.59 22.38 -2.65
N ALA A 109 -3.37 22.36 -2.12
CA ALA A 109 -2.25 21.67 -2.75
C ALA A 109 -2.48 20.14 -2.83
N ILE A 110 -3.01 19.54 -1.77
CA ILE A 110 -3.39 18.12 -1.73
C ILE A 110 -4.54 17.87 -2.74
N LEU A 111 -5.61 18.70 -2.72
CA LEU A 111 -6.77 18.57 -3.62
C LEU A 111 -6.34 18.56 -5.08
N ASN A 112 -5.47 19.45 -5.49
CA ASN A 112 -5.01 19.54 -6.86
C ASN A 112 -4.34 18.24 -7.34
N GLU A 113 -3.65 17.52 -6.45
CA GLU A 113 -3.02 16.24 -6.80
C GLU A 113 -4.03 15.09 -6.93
N PHE A 114 -5.06 15.08 -6.08
CA PHE A 114 -6.04 13.99 -6.04
C PHE A 114 -7.32 14.25 -6.85
N SER A 115 -7.49 15.44 -7.45
CA SER A 115 -8.59 15.77 -8.37
C SER A 115 -8.36 15.30 -9.81
N LYS A 116 -7.20 14.69 -10.09
CA LYS A 116 -6.87 14.18 -11.43
C LYS A 116 -7.75 12.98 -11.77
N VAL A 117 -8.12 12.87 -13.04
CA VAL A 117 -8.85 11.67 -13.51
C VAL A 117 -7.91 10.47 -13.47
N PRO A 118 -8.21 9.43 -12.68
CA PRO A 118 -7.33 8.27 -12.57
C PRO A 118 -7.32 7.45 -13.85
N THR A 119 -6.18 6.87 -14.18
CA THR A 119 -6.10 5.82 -15.19
C THR A 119 -6.63 4.49 -14.64
N LYS A 120 -7.06 3.60 -15.54
CA LYS A 120 -7.54 2.27 -15.15
C LYS A 120 -6.48 1.52 -14.33
N ASN A 121 -6.91 0.87 -13.27
CA ASN A 121 -6.07 0.11 -12.35
C ASN A 121 -6.50 -1.36 -12.33
N ASP A 122 -5.80 -2.20 -13.09
CA ASP A 122 -6.16 -3.61 -13.23
C ASP A 122 -6.04 -4.37 -11.89
N ASN A 123 -5.11 -4.01 -11.02
CA ASN A 123 -5.02 -4.62 -9.68
C ASN A 123 -6.26 -4.30 -8.84
N MET A 124 -6.76 -3.06 -8.93
CA MET A 124 -7.96 -2.68 -8.19
C MET A 124 -9.21 -3.34 -8.78
N GLU A 125 -9.30 -3.50 -10.11
CA GLU A 125 -10.41 -4.22 -10.76
C GLU A 125 -10.44 -5.69 -10.30
N ILE A 126 -9.27 -6.35 -10.19
CA ILE A 126 -9.19 -7.71 -9.65
C ILE A 126 -9.66 -7.73 -8.19
N LEU A 127 -9.17 -6.84 -7.33
CA LEU A 127 -9.59 -6.77 -5.93
C LEU A 127 -11.09 -6.49 -5.78
N ALA A 128 -11.65 -5.60 -6.61
CA ALA A 128 -13.07 -5.28 -6.59
C ALA A 128 -13.96 -6.45 -7.04
N SER A 129 -13.44 -7.36 -7.87
CA SER A 129 -14.17 -8.57 -8.30
C SER A 129 -14.23 -9.65 -7.22
N LEU A 130 -13.37 -9.59 -6.21
CA LEU A 130 -13.33 -10.57 -5.13
C LEU A 130 -14.44 -10.30 -4.09
N PRO A 131 -14.92 -11.36 -3.37
CA PRO A 131 -15.91 -11.21 -2.30
C PRO A 131 -15.23 -10.69 -1.00
N ILE A 132 -14.67 -9.52 -1.07
CA ILE A 132 -14.06 -8.81 0.06
C ILE A 132 -15.00 -7.67 0.44
N ASP A 133 -15.35 -7.62 1.73
CA ASP A 133 -16.32 -6.66 2.28
C ASP A 133 -15.68 -5.51 3.07
N THR A 134 -14.37 -5.60 3.36
CA THR A 134 -13.70 -4.64 4.24
C THR A 134 -12.38 -4.17 3.66
N TYR A 135 -12.28 -2.85 3.46
CA TYR A 135 -11.10 -2.17 2.95
C TYR A 135 -10.66 -1.08 3.92
N TRP A 136 -9.38 -1.05 4.25
CA TRP A 136 -8.72 -0.01 5.02
C TRP A 136 -7.73 0.72 4.14
N THR A 137 -7.70 2.03 4.22
CA THR A 137 -6.73 2.81 3.45
C THR A 137 -6.24 4.05 4.19
N THR A 138 -4.99 4.40 3.94
CA THR A 138 -4.41 5.69 4.31
C THR A 138 -4.43 6.68 3.15
N ASN A 139 -4.92 6.27 1.98
CA ASN A 139 -4.95 7.10 0.78
C ASN A 139 -6.10 8.11 0.83
N TYR A 140 -5.85 9.26 0.22
CA TYR A 140 -6.86 10.33 0.08
C TYR A 140 -7.72 10.15 -1.18
N ASP A 141 -7.24 9.42 -2.19
CA ASP A 141 -7.95 9.18 -3.44
C ASP A 141 -9.20 8.30 -3.26
N SER A 142 -10.06 8.28 -4.30
CA SER A 142 -11.32 7.51 -4.31
C SER A 142 -11.26 6.23 -5.16
N ILE A 143 -10.07 5.73 -5.50
CA ILE A 143 -9.94 4.58 -6.41
C ILE A 143 -10.67 3.35 -5.91
N ILE A 144 -10.59 3.06 -4.60
CA ILE A 144 -11.19 1.86 -4.02
C ILE A 144 -12.71 1.93 -4.16
N GLU A 145 -13.30 2.98 -3.60
CA GLU A 145 -14.76 3.17 -3.61
C GLU A 145 -15.31 3.28 -5.02
N ASP A 146 -14.67 4.06 -5.90
CA ASP A 146 -15.11 4.25 -7.28
C ASP A 146 -15.04 2.95 -8.09
N THR A 147 -14.00 2.13 -7.87
CA THR A 147 -13.89 0.85 -8.55
C THR A 147 -14.89 -0.17 -8.04
N LEU A 148 -15.13 -0.22 -6.72
CA LEU A 148 -16.18 -1.06 -6.13
C LEU A 148 -17.56 -0.69 -6.68
N LEU A 149 -17.89 0.60 -6.73
CA LEU A 149 -19.15 1.10 -7.29
C LEU A 149 -19.31 0.75 -8.78
N ARG A 150 -18.25 0.93 -9.59
CA ARG A 150 -18.25 0.52 -11.01
C ARG A 150 -18.46 -0.99 -11.20
N ASN A 151 -18.02 -1.80 -10.24
CA ASN A 151 -18.25 -3.24 -10.22
C ASN A 151 -19.63 -3.62 -9.64
N GLY A 152 -20.53 -2.64 -9.47
CA GLY A 152 -21.92 -2.86 -9.03
C GLY A 152 -22.08 -3.13 -7.55
N LYS A 153 -21.07 -2.87 -6.73
CA LYS A 153 -21.14 -3.06 -5.27
C LYS A 153 -21.75 -1.82 -4.60
N THR A 154 -22.54 -2.05 -3.55
CA THR A 154 -22.99 -1.01 -2.62
C THR A 154 -21.91 -0.78 -1.58
N VAL A 155 -21.44 0.45 -1.43
CA VAL A 155 -20.26 0.79 -0.62
C VAL A 155 -20.57 1.87 0.40
N ASP A 156 -20.24 1.61 1.68
CA ASP A 156 -20.16 2.64 2.71
C ASP A 156 -18.71 3.15 2.81
N VAL A 157 -18.53 4.48 2.82
CA VAL A 157 -17.21 5.12 3.05
C VAL A 157 -17.23 5.76 4.43
N ILE A 158 -16.26 5.40 5.26
CA ILE A 158 -16.15 5.87 6.64
C ILE A 158 -14.81 6.58 6.81
N TYR A 159 -14.86 7.87 7.12
CA TYR A 159 -13.69 8.73 7.38
C TYR A 159 -13.79 9.51 8.71
N GLU A 160 -14.97 9.46 9.39
CA GLU A 160 -15.20 10.08 10.70
C GLU A 160 -15.89 9.12 11.67
N GLN A 161 -15.61 9.26 12.96
CA GLN A 161 -16.20 8.40 13.99
C GLN A 161 -17.73 8.39 13.99
N ILE A 162 -18.37 9.52 13.69
CA ILE A 162 -19.83 9.63 13.68
C ILE A 162 -20.46 8.72 12.62
N GLN A 163 -19.74 8.44 11.53
CA GLN A 163 -20.23 7.62 10.41
C GLN A 163 -20.26 6.12 10.73
N TYR A 164 -19.56 5.66 11.78
CA TYR A 164 -19.66 4.26 12.23
C TYR A 164 -21.09 3.85 12.62
N LYS A 165 -21.96 4.82 12.90
CA LYS A 165 -23.37 4.60 13.19
C LYS A 165 -24.25 4.50 11.93
N ASN A 166 -23.72 4.93 10.79
CA ASN A 166 -24.44 4.97 9.53
C ASN A 166 -24.20 3.66 8.78
N TYR A 167 -24.98 2.66 9.12
CA TYR A 167 -24.93 1.36 8.44
C TYR A 167 -25.95 1.31 7.31
N THR A 168 -25.51 1.03 6.08
CA THR A 168 -26.41 0.77 4.96
C THR A 168 -26.77 -0.71 4.95
N PRO A 169 -28.03 -1.11 5.20
CA PRO A 169 -28.44 -2.51 5.11
C PRO A 169 -28.18 -3.09 3.73
N GLY A 170 -27.52 -4.25 3.70
CA GLY A 170 -27.21 -4.95 2.44
C GLY A 170 -26.02 -4.37 1.66
N ARG A 171 -25.19 -3.52 2.28
CA ARG A 171 -23.94 -3.09 1.66
C ARG A 171 -23.04 -4.29 1.35
N ASP A 172 -22.36 -4.22 0.21
CA ASP A 172 -21.40 -5.24 -0.23
C ASP A 172 -19.99 -4.98 0.31
N ALA A 173 -19.66 -3.72 0.62
CA ALA A 173 -18.34 -3.36 1.13
C ALA A 173 -18.37 -2.10 2.00
N VAL A 174 -17.34 -1.98 2.86
CA VAL A 174 -17.03 -0.78 3.61
C VAL A 174 -15.59 -0.38 3.38
N VAL A 175 -15.36 0.91 3.16
CA VAL A 175 -14.02 1.51 3.00
C VAL A 175 -13.76 2.45 4.17
N TYR A 176 -12.75 2.12 4.98
CA TYR A 176 -12.30 2.95 6.10
C TYR A 176 -11.12 3.80 5.67
N LYS A 177 -11.31 5.12 5.58
CA LYS A 177 -10.25 6.10 5.25
C LYS A 177 -9.65 6.63 6.54
N MET A 178 -8.50 6.09 6.93
CA MET A 178 -7.89 6.33 8.24
C MET A 178 -7.36 7.77 8.42
N HIS A 179 -7.02 8.45 7.35
CA HIS A 179 -6.55 9.84 7.36
C HIS A 179 -7.66 10.85 7.02
N GLY A 180 -8.92 10.38 6.99
CA GLY A 180 -10.08 11.19 6.62
C GLY A 180 -10.29 11.23 5.11
N GLU A 181 -11.36 11.91 4.71
CA GLU A 181 -11.64 12.19 3.31
C GLU A 181 -11.35 13.65 3.01
N TYR A 182 -10.89 13.88 1.79
CA TYR A 182 -10.43 15.19 1.37
C TYR A 182 -11.56 16.16 0.99
N PHE A 183 -12.76 15.66 0.70
CA PHE A 183 -13.85 16.42 0.08
C PHE A 183 -14.85 17.06 1.04
N SER A 184 -14.71 16.91 2.32
CA SER A 184 -15.76 17.31 3.25
C SER A 184 -15.56 18.69 3.82
N ASN A 185 -15.43 19.72 2.99
CA ASN A 185 -15.79 21.10 3.39
C ASN A 185 -15.68 22.05 2.18
N VAL A 186 -16.66 22.00 1.29
CA VAL A 186 -17.08 23.14 0.47
C VAL A 186 -18.47 23.52 0.88
#